data_c139f6669991b1f8e57d2a6c884c22e7
#
_entry.id   c139f6669991b1f8e57d2a6c884c22e7
#
_cell.length_a   1.000
_cell.length_b   1.000
_cell.length_c   1.000
_cell.angle_alpha   90.00
_cell.angle_beta   90.00
_cell.angle_gamma   90.00
#
_symmetry.space_group_name_H-M   'P 1'
#
loop_
_entity.id
_entity.type
_entity.pdbx_description
1 polymer ?
#
loop_
_entity_poly.entity_id
_entity_poly.type
_entity_poly.pdbx_seq_one_letter_code
_entity_poly.pdbx_strand_id
1 'polypeptide(L)'
;VLHDERLDEELGAEVFFKCENLQRGGAFKFRGATNAVQSLTADVGVATHSSGNHGNALALAAQRRGIPAVVVMPRNTAAVKIAAVRRAGAEIVLCEPGVISREKALAQVLRERRLEVIHPYDDDRVIAGQGTATLEFLAQQPGLGVLMVPVSGGGLISGTAIAAKGTDAAIRVIGVEPEQADDACRSFRSGVRVLLDAPQTIADGLRASLGVRNFAIIRRLVDDMASVSEEAIVAAVRLVLERLKVLIEPSAAVTVAALLERKVDARGARVGIILSGGNLDLDSAHWLTAGS
;
A
#
# COMPACT_ATOMS: atom_id res chain seq x y z
N VAL A 1 -2.51 -9.49 -14.47
CA VAL A 1 -2.37 -8.18 -15.12
C VAL A 1 -3.60 -7.92 -15.96
N LEU A 2 -4.14 -6.69 -15.92
CA LEU A 2 -5.20 -6.21 -16.81
C LEU A 2 -4.65 -5.10 -17.70
N HIS A 3 -5.30 -4.92 -18.86
CA HIS A 3 -5.03 -3.87 -19.83
C HIS A 3 -6.34 -3.55 -20.56
N ASP A 4 -6.55 -2.29 -20.94
CA ASP A 4 -7.72 -1.85 -21.71
C ASP A 4 -7.30 -0.69 -22.64
N GLU A 5 -7.42 -0.87 -23.94
CA GLU A 5 -6.98 0.09 -24.97
C GLU A 5 -7.73 1.45 -24.88
N ARG A 6 -8.96 1.46 -24.36
CA ARG A 6 -9.72 2.71 -24.15
C ARG A 6 -9.15 3.54 -23.00
N LEU A 7 -8.61 2.84 -21.97
CA LEU A 7 -7.89 3.53 -20.89
C LEU A 7 -6.58 4.13 -21.41
N ASP A 8 -5.90 3.47 -22.34
CA ASP A 8 -4.67 4.01 -22.95
C ASP A 8 -4.93 5.35 -23.64
N GLU A 9 -6.03 5.44 -24.39
CA GLU A 9 -6.46 6.70 -25.03
C GLU A 9 -6.77 7.79 -24.00
N GLU A 10 -7.53 7.46 -22.93
CA GLU A 10 -7.91 8.40 -21.87
C GLU A 10 -6.70 8.87 -21.06
N LEU A 11 -5.75 7.96 -20.78
CA LEU A 11 -4.58 8.23 -19.95
C LEU A 11 -3.35 8.71 -20.73
N GLY A 12 -3.38 8.59 -22.05
CA GLY A 12 -2.30 9.01 -22.94
C GLY A 12 -1.03 8.17 -22.88
N ALA A 13 -1.13 6.91 -22.45
CA ALA A 13 -0.03 5.97 -22.31
C ALA A 13 -0.56 4.52 -22.42
N GLU A 14 0.27 3.56 -22.80
CA GLU A 14 -0.08 2.14 -22.77
C GLU A 14 0.02 1.64 -21.31
N VAL A 15 -1.14 1.41 -20.63
CA VAL A 15 -1.20 1.21 -19.19
C VAL A 15 -1.60 -0.21 -18.80
N PHE A 16 -0.74 -0.87 -18.05
CA PHE A 16 -0.95 -2.22 -17.52
C PHE A 16 -1.18 -2.16 -16.01
N PHE A 17 -2.11 -2.99 -15.50
CA PHE A 17 -2.52 -2.99 -14.12
C PHE A 17 -2.17 -4.31 -13.42
N LYS A 18 -1.26 -4.28 -12.46
CA LYS A 18 -1.03 -5.40 -11.54
C LYS A 18 -2.07 -5.37 -10.42
N CYS A 19 -3.03 -6.27 -10.48
CA CYS A 19 -4.22 -6.28 -9.62
C CYS A 19 -3.96 -6.91 -8.25
N GLU A 20 -3.24 -6.22 -7.36
CA GLU A 20 -3.04 -6.64 -5.97
C GLU A 20 -4.30 -6.47 -5.10
N ASN A 21 -5.33 -5.76 -5.59
CA ASN A 21 -6.67 -5.76 -5.02
C ASN A 21 -7.35 -7.15 -5.04
N LEU A 22 -6.91 -8.04 -5.92
CA LEU A 22 -7.37 -9.44 -6.01
C LEU A 22 -6.46 -10.41 -5.22
N GLN A 23 -5.42 -9.92 -4.56
CA GLN A 23 -4.54 -10.71 -3.71
C GLN A 23 -5.30 -11.20 -2.46
N ARG A 24 -4.82 -12.25 -1.81
CA ARG A 24 -5.36 -12.73 -0.52
C ARG A 24 -5.44 -11.59 0.49
N GLY A 25 -6.55 -11.49 1.18
CA GLY A 25 -6.82 -10.37 2.07
C GLY A 25 -7.15 -9.05 1.35
N GLY A 26 -7.30 -9.08 0.02
CA GLY A 26 -7.73 -7.92 -0.78
C GLY A 26 -6.67 -6.84 -0.96
N ALA A 27 -5.39 -7.11 -0.70
CA ALA A 27 -4.32 -6.12 -0.86
C ALA A 27 -2.92 -6.75 -0.93
N PHE A 28 -1.97 -6.05 -1.53
CA PHE A 28 -0.55 -6.42 -1.65
C PHE A 28 0.12 -6.78 -0.32
N LYS A 29 -0.41 -6.28 0.79
CA LYS A 29 0.14 -6.47 2.15
C LYS A 29 0.36 -7.93 2.51
N PHE A 30 -0.41 -8.84 1.93
CA PHE A 30 -0.25 -10.26 2.16
C PHE A 30 1.13 -10.79 1.74
N ARG A 31 1.76 -10.21 0.71
CA ARG A 31 3.11 -10.60 0.25
C ARG A 31 4.16 -10.35 1.33
N GLY A 32 4.27 -9.11 1.80
CA GLY A 32 5.24 -8.73 2.82
C GLY A 32 4.98 -9.39 4.17
N ALA A 33 3.70 -9.48 4.59
CA ALA A 33 3.34 -10.19 5.82
C ALA A 33 3.72 -11.67 5.74
N THR A 34 3.43 -12.35 4.63
CA THR A 34 3.79 -13.76 4.42
C THR A 34 5.30 -13.93 4.42
N ASN A 35 6.04 -13.10 3.68
CA ASN A 35 7.50 -13.20 3.64
C ASN A 35 8.11 -13.02 5.04
N ALA A 36 7.66 -12.01 5.79
CA ALA A 36 8.14 -11.78 7.15
C ALA A 36 7.83 -12.93 8.10
N VAL A 37 6.58 -13.45 8.06
CA VAL A 37 6.17 -14.58 8.90
C VAL A 37 6.94 -15.85 8.53
N GLN A 38 7.13 -16.14 7.24
CA GLN A 38 7.88 -17.33 6.80
C GLN A 38 9.40 -17.23 7.07
N SER A 39 9.93 -16.03 7.19
CA SER A 39 11.35 -15.78 7.52
C SER A 39 11.66 -15.94 9.02
N LEU A 40 10.69 -16.18 9.88
CA LEU A 40 10.92 -16.38 11.30
C LEU A 40 11.70 -17.69 11.52
N THR A 41 12.77 -17.63 12.33
CA THR A 41 13.62 -18.78 12.64
C THR A 41 13.05 -19.67 13.74
N ALA A 42 12.04 -19.21 14.46
CA ALA A 42 11.35 -19.95 15.52
C ALA A 42 9.84 -19.82 15.37
N ASP A 43 9.09 -20.78 15.92
CA ASP A 43 7.63 -20.74 15.96
C ASP A 43 7.13 -19.87 17.13
N VAL A 44 7.48 -18.59 17.05
CA VAL A 44 6.96 -17.55 17.96
C VAL A 44 5.74 -16.88 17.35
N GLY A 45 4.82 -16.44 18.20
CA GLY A 45 3.69 -15.62 17.72
C GLY A 45 4.16 -14.27 17.18
N VAL A 46 3.31 -13.62 16.43
CA VAL A 46 3.59 -12.31 15.81
C VAL A 46 2.64 -11.23 16.30
N ALA A 47 3.11 -9.98 16.31
CA ALA A 47 2.29 -8.83 16.66
C ALA A 47 2.51 -7.68 15.70
N THR A 48 1.48 -6.85 15.53
CA THR A 48 1.57 -5.58 14.81
C THR A 48 0.54 -4.58 15.34
N HIS A 49 0.72 -3.31 14.97
CA HIS A 49 -0.35 -2.31 15.07
C HIS A 49 -0.81 -1.90 13.66
N SER A 50 -2.08 -2.11 13.37
CA SER A 50 -2.64 -1.72 12.07
C SER A 50 -4.16 -1.72 12.12
N SER A 51 -4.78 -0.65 11.62
CA SER A 51 -6.23 -0.54 11.46
C SER A 51 -6.74 -1.04 10.09
N GLY A 52 -5.86 -1.55 9.22
CA GLY A 52 -6.23 -1.84 7.82
C GLY A 52 -5.59 -3.12 7.26
N ASN A 53 -5.23 -3.04 5.99
CA ASN A 53 -4.77 -4.17 5.18
C ASN A 53 -3.62 -4.99 5.78
N HIS A 54 -2.68 -4.34 6.51
CA HIS A 54 -1.56 -5.06 7.10
C HIS A 54 -1.97 -5.96 8.27
N GLY A 55 -2.86 -5.50 9.15
CA GLY A 55 -3.37 -6.31 10.27
C GLY A 55 -4.05 -7.60 9.78
N ASN A 56 -4.91 -7.48 8.77
CA ASN A 56 -5.55 -8.64 8.13
C ASN A 56 -4.52 -9.54 7.43
N ALA A 57 -3.56 -8.96 6.72
CA ALA A 57 -2.51 -9.72 6.02
C ALA A 57 -1.62 -10.50 7.00
N LEU A 58 -1.23 -9.90 8.13
CA LEU A 58 -0.44 -10.57 9.17
C LEU A 58 -1.23 -11.72 9.82
N ALA A 59 -2.51 -11.49 10.14
CA ALA A 59 -3.39 -12.51 10.69
C ALA A 59 -3.49 -13.74 9.76
N LEU A 60 -3.73 -13.51 8.47
CA LEU A 60 -3.78 -14.57 7.45
C LEU A 60 -2.43 -15.30 7.28
N ALA A 61 -1.32 -14.58 7.31
CA ALA A 61 0.01 -15.19 7.20
C ALA A 61 0.34 -16.06 8.41
N ALA A 62 0.04 -15.57 9.61
CA ALA A 62 0.22 -16.31 10.86
C ALA A 62 -0.68 -17.57 10.94
N GLN A 63 -1.95 -17.45 10.55
CA GLN A 63 -2.89 -18.57 10.44
C GLN A 63 -2.34 -19.67 9.53
N ARG A 64 -1.77 -19.32 8.38
CA ARG A 64 -1.18 -20.28 7.44
C ARG A 64 0.06 -20.98 7.98
N ARG A 65 0.83 -20.31 8.83
CA ARG A 65 1.99 -20.91 9.52
C ARG A 65 1.60 -21.68 10.79
N GLY A 66 0.36 -21.52 11.29
CA GLY A 66 -0.11 -22.15 12.52
C GLY A 66 0.44 -21.50 13.79
N ILE A 67 0.81 -20.21 13.74
CA ILE A 67 1.32 -19.44 14.89
C ILE A 67 0.31 -18.38 15.35
N PRO A 68 0.33 -18.00 16.65
CA PRO A 68 -0.56 -16.94 17.15
C PRO A 68 -0.23 -15.57 16.54
N ALA A 69 -1.26 -14.75 16.36
CA ALA A 69 -1.11 -13.35 15.95
C ALA A 69 -1.91 -12.42 16.86
N VAL A 70 -1.33 -11.27 17.20
CA VAL A 70 -1.98 -10.19 17.94
C VAL A 70 -1.94 -8.91 17.08
N VAL A 71 -3.11 -8.29 16.88
CA VAL A 71 -3.24 -7.05 16.12
C VAL A 71 -3.79 -5.96 17.03
N VAL A 72 -2.99 -4.92 17.27
CA VAL A 72 -3.43 -3.71 17.98
C VAL A 72 -4.17 -2.81 17.01
N MET A 73 -5.44 -2.49 17.33
CA MET A 73 -6.33 -1.69 16.47
C MET A 73 -6.98 -0.55 17.25
N PRO A 74 -7.11 0.65 16.67
CA PRO A 74 -7.89 1.73 17.29
C PRO A 74 -9.36 1.36 17.45
N ARG A 75 -10.01 1.84 18.53
CA ARG A 75 -11.45 1.60 18.80
C ARG A 75 -12.37 2.14 17.71
N ASN A 76 -11.96 3.19 17.01
CA ASN A 76 -12.70 3.78 15.89
C ASN A 76 -12.43 3.12 14.54
N THR A 77 -11.77 1.95 14.52
CA THR A 77 -11.58 1.16 13.28
C THR A 77 -12.93 0.62 12.80
N ALA A 78 -13.20 0.71 11.49
CA ALA A 78 -14.43 0.21 10.87
C ALA A 78 -14.69 -1.26 11.23
N ALA A 79 -15.94 -1.59 11.57
CA ALA A 79 -16.33 -2.91 12.04
C ALA A 79 -15.97 -4.03 11.05
N VAL A 80 -16.07 -3.76 9.76
CA VAL A 80 -15.71 -4.69 8.68
C VAL A 80 -14.22 -5.07 8.72
N LYS A 81 -13.32 -4.12 9.03
CA LYS A 81 -11.87 -4.36 9.16
C LYS A 81 -11.55 -5.17 10.41
N ILE A 82 -12.21 -4.87 11.54
CA ILE A 82 -12.10 -5.66 12.79
C ILE A 82 -12.57 -7.10 12.55
N ALA A 83 -13.71 -7.26 11.89
CA ALA A 83 -14.27 -8.58 11.58
C ALA A 83 -13.35 -9.39 10.65
N ALA A 84 -12.68 -8.77 9.68
CA ALA A 84 -11.73 -9.43 8.79
C ALA A 84 -10.53 -10.01 9.57
N VAL A 85 -9.92 -9.21 10.45
CA VAL A 85 -8.78 -9.65 11.30
C VAL A 85 -9.21 -10.80 12.23
N ARG A 86 -10.40 -10.69 12.85
CA ARG A 86 -10.94 -11.73 13.72
C ARG A 86 -11.20 -13.05 12.99
N ARG A 87 -11.78 -12.97 11.77
CA ARG A 87 -12.00 -14.16 10.92
C ARG A 87 -10.69 -14.83 10.51
N ALA A 88 -9.62 -14.09 10.36
CA ALA A 88 -8.28 -14.61 10.11
C ALA A 88 -7.62 -15.24 11.37
N GLY A 89 -8.33 -15.32 12.51
CA GLY A 89 -7.89 -16.01 13.72
C GLY A 89 -6.94 -15.21 14.61
N ALA A 90 -6.70 -13.92 14.35
CA ALA A 90 -5.86 -13.10 15.22
C ALA A 90 -6.63 -12.57 16.43
N GLU A 91 -5.94 -12.46 17.56
CA GLU A 91 -6.41 -11.72 18.72
C GLU A 91 -6.34 -10.22 18.44
N ILE A 92 -7.35 -9.48 18.87
CA ILE A 92 -7.42 -8.03 18.69
C ILE A 92 -7.30 -7.34 20.05
N VAL A 93 -6.33 -6.44 20.18
CA VAL A 93 -6.17 -5.54 21.31
C VAL A 93 -6.60 -4.14 20.87
N LEU A 94 -7.66 -3.63 21.47
CA LEU A 94 -8.18 -2.29 21.16
C LEU A 94 -7.44 -1.22 21.94
N CYS A 95 -7.09 -0.11 21.27
CA CYS A 95 -6.45 1.06 21.85
C CYS A 95 -7.17 2.35 21.46
N GLU A 96 -6.80 3.46 22.10
CA GLU A 96 -7.26 4.78 21.69
C GLU A 96 -6.70 5.16 20.30
N PRO A 97 -7.41 6.02 19.54
CA PRO A 97 -6.92 6.53 18.26
C PRO A 97 -5.56 7.25 18.37
N GLY A 98 -4.78 7.19 17.30
CA GLY A 98 -3.48 7.86 17.20
C GLY A 98 -2.29 6.90 17.20
N VAL A 99 -1.18 7.34 16.59
CA VAL A 99 0.04 6.53 16.42
C VAL A 99 0.65 6.17 17.77
N ILE A 100 0.80 7.15 18.65
CA ILE A 100 1.38 6.97 20.00
C ILE A 100 0.60 5.95 20.83
N SER A 101 -0.73 6.00 20.78
CA SER A 101 -1.58 5.05 21.50
C SER A 101 -1.41 3.62 21.00
N ARG A 102 -1.31 3.44 19.67
CA ARG A 102 -1.06 2.15 19.05
C ARG A 102 0.29 1.56 19.44
N GLU A 103 1.34 2.39 19.42
CA GLU A 103 2.70 2.00 19.80
C GLU A 103 2.79 1.62 21.28
N LYS A 104 2.18 2.41 22.16
CA LYS A 104 2.10 2.10 23.60
C LYS A 104 1.38 0.79 23.88
N ALA A 105 0.23 0.56 23.24
CA ALA A 105 -0.53 -0.67 23.40
C ALA A 105 0.24 -1.88 22.87
N LEU A 106 0.92 -1.76 21.71
CA LEU A 106 1.77 -2.82 21.20
C LEU A 106 2.94 -3.11 22.16
N ALA A 107 3.61 -2.07 22.66
CA ALA A 107 4.71 -2.23 23.63
C ALA A 107 4.23 -2.91 24.94
N GLN A 108 2.99 -2.70 25.37
CA GLN A 108 2.43 -3.42 26.50
C GLN A 108 2.23 -4.91 26.19
N VAL A 109 1.63 -5.24 25.05
CA VAL A 109 1.46 -6.65 24.60
C VAL A 109 2.79 -7.38 24.57
N LEU A 110 3.85 -6.73 24.09
CA LEU A 110 5.19 -7.31 23.98
C LEU A 110 5.88 -7.53 25.34
N ARG A 111 5.54 -6.76 26.37
CA ARG A 111 6.04 -7.01 27.74
C ARG A 111 5.38 -8.23 28.39
N GLU A 112 4.15 -8.53 28.02
CA GLU A 112 3.35 -9.60 28.60
C GLU A 112 3.52 -10.92 27.83
N ARG A 113 3.93 -10.86 26.56
CA ARG A 113 3.96 -12.01 25.65
C ARG A 113 5.21 -12.02 24.78
N ARG A 114 5.77 -13.20 24.58
CA ARG A 114 6.89 -13.38 23.65
C ARG A 114 6.37 -13.44 22.22
N LEU A 115 6.37 -12.29 21.54
CA LEU A 115 5.91 -12.12 20.16
C LEU A 115 6.95 -11.37 19.34
N GLU A 116 7.08 -11.72 18.07
CA GLU A 116 7.89 -11.00 17.09
C GLU A 116 7.06 -9.88 16.46
N VAL A 117 7.59 -8.66 16.44
CA VAL A 117 6.92 -7.53 15.78
C VAL A 117 7.15 -7.58 14.29
N ILE A 118 6.07 -7.54 13.52
CA ILE A 118 6.13 -7.34 12.07
C ILE A 118 5.60 -5.94 11.74
N HIS A 119 6.54 -5.03 11.46
CA HIS A 119 6.18 -3.65 11.16
C HIS A 119 5.46 -3.55 9.81
N PRO A 120 4.40 -2.71 9.64
CA PRO A 120 3.56 -2.68 8.44
C PRO A 120 4.28 -2.24 7.16
N TYR A 121 5.49 -1.67 7.25
CA TYR A 121 6.27 -1.19 6.09
C TYR A 121 7.78 -1.00 6.36
N ASP A 122 8.21 -0.70 7.60
CA ASP A 122 9.62 -0.40 7.91
C ASP A 122 10.35 -1.64 8.46
N ASP A 123 10.30 -2.73 7.70
CA ASP A 123 10.89 -4.03 7.98
C ASP A 123 11.41 -4.63 6.67
N ASP A 124 12.68 -5.02 6.64
CA ASP A 124 13.35 -5.51 5.42
C ASP A 124 12.65 -6.75 4.85
N ARG A 125 12.11 -7.62 5.71
CA ARG A 125 11.36 -8.82 5.30
C ARG A 125 10.05 -8.43 4.61
N VAL A 126 9.39 -7.39 5.13
CA VAL A 126 8.15 -6.85 4.55
C VAL A 126 8.46 -6.17 3.22
N ILE A 127 9.49 -5.33 3.14
CA ILE A 127 9.91 -4.65 1.92
C ILE A 127 10.25 -5.67 0.82
N ALA A 128 11.03 -6.70 1.14
CA ALA A 128 11.39 -7.77 0.20
C ALA A 128 10.15 -8.51 -0.32
N GLY A 129 9.21 -8.84 0.57
CA GLY A 129 7.95 -9.48 0.17
C GLY A 129 7.11 -8.61 -0.76
N GLN A 130 7.04 -7.29 -0.54
CA GLN A 130 6.32 -6.37 -1.42
C GLN A 130 6.94 -6.29 -2.82
N GLY A 131 8.27 -6.36 -2.92
CA GLY A 131 9.00 -6.36 -4.19
C GLY A 131 8.63 -7.54 -5.11
N THR A 132 8.13 -8.64 -4.55
CA THR A 132 7.68 -9.80 -5.36
C THR A 132 6.54 -9.46 -6.30
N ALA A 133 5.69 -8.47 -5.98
CA ALA A 133 4.64 -8.00 -6.88
C ALA A 133 5.23 -7.44 -8.18
N THR A 134 6.32 -6.70 -8.06
CA THR A 134 7.04 -6.11 -9.20
C THR A 134 7.79 -7.16 -10.02
N LEU A 135 8.47 -8.12 -9.37
CA LEU A 135 9.14 -9.21 -10.08
C LEU A 135 8.14 -10.00 -10.92
N GLU A 136 6.99 -10.36 -10.37
CA GLU A 136 5.93 -11.01 -11.12
C GLU A 136 5.38 -10.13 -12.25
N PHE A 137 5.20 -8.81 -11.97
CA PHE A 137 4.66 -7.89 -12.96
C PHE A 137 5.58 -7.78 -14.18
N LEU A 138 6.87 -7.59 -13.97
CA LEU A 138 7.86 -7.49 -15.04
C LEU A 138 7.99 -8.80 -15.83
N ALA A 139 7.83 -9.96 -15.18
CA ALA A 139 7.80 -11.25 -15.86
C ALA A 139 6.51 -11.46 -16.68
N GLN A 140 5.35 -11.00 -16.17
CA GLN A 140 4.05 -11.11 -16.84
C GLN A 140 3.88 -10.09 -17.96
N GLN A 141 4.53 -8.93 -17.87
CA GLN A 141 4.45 -7.82 -18.80
C GLN A 141 5.85 -7.25 -19.07
N PRO A 142 6.62 -7.88 -19.99
CA PRO A 142 7.93 -7.37 -20.41
C PRO A 142 7.84 -6.01 -21.09
N GLY A 143 8.90 -5.21 -20.96
CA GLY A 143 9.04 -3.93 -21.68
C GLY A 143 8.34 -2.75 -21.00
N LEU A 144 7.92 -2.88 -19.73
CA LEU A 144 7.49 -1.72 -18.95
C LEU A 144 8.65 -0.75 -18.72
N GLY A 145 8.47 0.50 -19.11
CA GLY A 145 9.47 1.56 -18.94
C GLY A 145 9.24 2.42 -17.72
N VAL A 146 8.01 2.42 -17.19
CA VAL A 146 7.61 3.21 -16.02
C VAL A 146 6.78 2.34 -15.08
N LEU A 147 7.07 2.38 -13.79
CA LEU A 147 6.24 1.78 -12.74
C LEU A 147 5.71 2.87 -11.80
N MET A 148 4.40 2.93 -11.63
CA MET A 148 3.73 3.89 -10.74
C MET A 148 3.17 3.17 -9.52
N VAL A 149 3.47 3.69 -8.32
CA VAL A 149 3.21 3.01 -7.06
C VAL A 149 2.61 3.97 -6.03
N PRO A 150 1.50 3.60 -5.36
CA PRO A 150 0.98 4.40 -4.24
C PRO A 150 1.95 4.37 -3.06
N VAL A 151 2.14 5.54 -2.42
CA VAL A 151 3.07 5.70 -1.31
C VAL A 151 2.35 6.12 -0.04
N SER A 152 2.76 5.53 1.07
CA SER A 152 2.47 5.89 2.45
C SER A 152 3.75 5.65 3.25
N GLY A 153 3.81 4.73 4.19
CA GLY A 153 5.04 4.36 4.90
C GLY A 153 6.20 3.86 4.02
N GLY A 154 5.99 3.68 2.72
CA GLY A 154 7.03 3.45 1.71
C GLY A 154 7.41 1.99 1.44
N GLY A 155 6.81 1.01 2.12
CA GLY A 155 7.22 -0.40 1.97
C GLY A 155 6.99 -0.98 0.57
N LEU A 156 5.88 -0.64 -0.09
CA LEU A 156 5.59 -1.11 -1.45
C LEU A 156 6.53 -0.49 -2.48
N ILE A 157 6.68 0.84 -2.47
CA ILE A 157 7.54 1.51 -3.43
C ILE A 157 9.03 1.15 -3.23
N SER A 158 9.48 0.96 -1.99
CA SER A 158 10.83 0.49 -1.70
C SER A 158 11.09 -0.89 -2.29
N GLY A 159 10.19 -1.83 -2.07
CA GLY A 159 10.27 -3.17 -2.67
C GLY A 159 10.20 -3.13 -4.18
N THR A 160 9.31 -2.30 -4.75
CA THR A 160 9.19 -2.08 -6.19
C THR A 160 10.48 -1.52 -6.78
N ALA A 161 11.04 -0.48 -6.17
CA ALA A 161 12.26 0.15 -6.68
C ALA A 161 13.47 -0.80 -6.64
N ILE A 162 13.63 -1.58 -5.57
CA ILE A 162 14.69 -2.60 -5.47
C ILE A 162 14.51 -3.64 -6.59
N ALA A 163 13.31 -4.17 -6.78
CA ALA A 163 13.02 -5.20 -7.78
C ALA A 163 13.19 -4.66 -9.21
N ALA A 164 12.65 -3.47 -9.49
CA ALA A 164 12.74 -2.84 -10.81
C ALA A 164 14.18 -2.54 -11.19
N LYS A 165 14.91 -1.81 -10.34
CA LYS A 165 16.30 -1.44 -10.60
C LYS A 165 17.26 -2.65 -10.63
N GLY A 166 16.93 -3.71 -9.88
CA GLY A 166 17.66 -4.98 -9.93
C GLY A 166 17.38 -5.79 -11.20
N THR A 167 16.25 -5.59 -11.86
CA THR A 167 15.88 -6.23 -13.13
C THR A 167 16.41 -5.42 -14.33
N ASP A 168 16.09 -4.13 -14.36
CA ASP A 168 16.56 -3.18 -15.36
C ASP A 168 16.65 -1.78 -14.73
N ALA A 169 17.85 -1.22 -14.67
CA ALA A 169 18.08 0.10 -14.09
C ALA A 169 17.41 1.25 -14.86
N ALA A 170 17.05 1.03 -16.14
CA ALA A 170 16.36 2.02 -16.97
C ALA A 170 14.87 2.18 -16.62
N ILE A 171 14.25 1.21 -15.96
CA ILE A 171 12.85 1.32 -15.53
C ILE A 171 12.71 2.47 -14.52
N ARG A 172 11.88 3.46 -14.85
CA ARG A 172 11.55 4.56 -13.95
C ARG A 172 10.53 4.12 -12.91
N VAL A 173 10.79 4.43 -11.64
CA VAL A 173 9.86 4.17 -10.54
C VAL A 173 9.36 5.50 -9.99
N ILE A 174 8.04 5.70 -10.03
CA ILE A 174 7.38 6.95 -9.63
C ILE A 174 6.41 6.66 -8.50
N GLY A 175 6.57 7.38 -7.38
CA GLY A 175 5.65 7.31 -6.26
C GLY A 175 4.52 8.31 -6.39
N VAL A 176 3.33 7.95 -5.90
CA VAL A 176 2.18 8.85 -5.90
C VAL A 176 1.50 8.87 -4.54
N GLU A 177 1.16 10.06 -4.05
CA GLU A 177 0.46 10.31 -2.80
C GLU A 177 -0.76 11.24 -2.99
N PRO A 178 -1.72 11.27 -2.06
CA PRO A 178 -2.69 12.36 -1.98
C PRO A 178 -2.01 13.68 -1.58
N GLU A 179 -2.47 14.81 -2.09
CA GLU A 179 -2.01 16.15 -1.67
C GLU A 179 -2.23 16.38 -0.17
N GLN A 180 -3.28 15.77 0.41
CA GLN A 180 -3.58 15.84 1.84
C GLN A 180 -2.68 14.95 2.71
N ALA A 181 -1.77 14.17 2.10
CA ALA A 181 -0.83 13.28 2.78
C ALA A 181 0.48 13.15 1.97
N ASP A 182 1.12 14.28 1.68
CA ASP A 182 2.23 14.44 0.73
C ASP A 182 3.63 14.38 1.36
N ASP A 183 3.77 13.74 2.51
CA ASP A 183 5.02 13.71 3.26
C ASP A 183 6.18 13.06 2.49
N ALA A 184 5.93 12.02 1.70
CA ALA A 184 6.97 11.39 0.90
C ALA A 184 7.41 12.28 -0.25
N CYS A 185 6.50 13.00 -0.93
CA CYS A 185 6.83 14.01 -1.92
C CYS A 185 7.72 15.11 -1.33
N ARG A 186 7.33 15.67 -0.17
CA ARG A 186 8.11 16.69 0.53
C ARG A 186 9.46 16.16 1.00
N SER A 187 9.48 14.94 1.54
CA SER A 187 10.71 14.27 1.97
C SER A 187 11.67 14.02 0.80
N PHE A 188 11.14 13.57 -0.33
CA PHE A 188 11.91 13.30 -1.54
C PHE A 188 12.57 14.57 -2.07
N ARG A 189 11.80 15.67 -2.18
CA ARG A 189 12.27 16.96 -2.70
C ARG A 189 13.25 17.67 -1.75
N SER A 190 12.96 17.66 -0.45
CA SER A 190 13.80 18.36 0.54
C SER A 190 15.05 17.58 0.96
N GLY A 191 15.03 16.25 0.78
CA GLY A 191 16.10 15.40 1.29
C GLY A 191 16.08 15.14 2.80
N VAL A 192 15.01 15.59 3.47
CA VAL A 192 14.80 15.40 4.93
C VAL A 192 13.46 14.71 5.12
N ARG A 193 13.41 13.67 5.97
CA ARG A 193 12.18 12.95 6.26
C ARG A 193 11.17 13.84 6.97
N VAL A 194 10.06 14.15 6.31
CA VAL A 194 8.92 14.90 6.84
C VAL A 194 7.94 13.93 7.50
N LEU A 195 7.30 14.35 8.58
CA LEU A 195 6.25 13.59 9.26
C LEU A 195 4.90 14.25 9.02
N LEU A 196 3.85 13.42 8.87
CA LEU A 196 2.48 13.90 8.80
C LEU A 196 1.92 14.17 10.20
N ASP A 197 1.11 15.21 10.27
CA ASP A 197 0.27 15.49 11.43
C ASP A 197 -1.20 15.40 10.98
N ALA A 198 -1.88 14.31 11.37
CA ALA A 198 -3.30 14.04 11.14
C ALA A 198 -3.81 14.29 9.69
N PRO A 199 -3.28 13.60 8.67
CA PRO A 199 -3.67 13.80 7.28
C PRO A 199 -5.15 13.50 7.04
N GLN A 200 -5.80 14.36 6.22
CA GLN A 200 -7.22 14.29 5.92
C GLN A 200 -7.44 13.87 4.46
N THR A 201 -7.32 12.59 4.16
CA THR A 201 -7.55 12.05 2.81
C THR A 201 -8.54 10.89 2.84
N ILE A 202 -9.30 10.69 1.76
CA ILE A 202 -10.14 9.50 1.55
C ILE A 202 -9.28 8.24 1.34
N ALA A 203 -8.03 8.39 0.91
CA ALA A 203 -7.07 7.30 0.75
C ALA A 203 -6.55 6.83 2.13
N ASP A 204 -7.40 6.17 2.90
CA ASP A 204 -7.15 5.81 4.31
C ASP A 204 -5.93 4.90 4.53
N GLY A 205 -5.52 4.16 3.51
CA GLY A 205 -4.29 3.35 3.50
C GLY A 205 -3.01 4.17 3.31
N LEU A 206 -3.11 5.48 2.99
CA LEU A 206 -1.97 6.36 2.71
C LEU A 206 -1.77 7.47 3.76
N ARG A 207 -2.19 7.22 5.01
CA ARG A 207 -2.10 8.18 6.12
C ARG A 207 -0.88 8.01 7.03
N ALA A 208 0.08 7.16 6.68
CA ALA A 208 1.26 6.92 7.49
C ALA A 208 2.48 7.60 6.88
N SER A 209 3.30 8.24 7.72
CA SER A 209 4.56 8.84 7.28
C SER A 209 5.59 7.78 6.89
N LEU A 210 6.54 8.16 6.02
CA LEU A 210 7.63 7.29 5.57
C LEU A 210 8.40 6.65 6.73
N GLY A 211 8.71 5.36 6.60
CA GLY A 211 9.67 4.66 7.43
C GLY A 211 11.11 5.16 7.19
N VAL A 212 11.98 4.96 8.17
CA VAL A 212 13.39 5.40 8.07
C VAL A 212 14.13 4.64 6.98
N ARG A 213 13.97 3.30 6.94
CA ARG A 213 14.56 2.44 5.89
C ARG A 213 14.02 2.81 4.51
N ASN A 214 12.71 2.98 4.43
CA ASN A 214 12.03 3.30 3.19
C ASN A 214 12.47 4.65 2.63
N PHE A 215 12.63 5.66 3.47
CA PHE A 215 13.15 6.96 3.05
C PHE A 215 14.55 6.85 2.42
N ALA A 216 15.46 6.09 3.03
CA ALA A 216 16.79 5.88 2.48
C ALA A 216 16.77 5.16 1.11
N ILE A 217 15.88 4.16 0.95
CA ILE A 217 15.71 3.43 -0.31
C ILE A 217 15.11 4.34 -1.39
N ILE A 218 14.03 5.07 -1.06
CA ILE A 218 13.35 6.00 -1.98
C ILE A 218 14.32 7.05 -2.50
N ARG A 219 15.10 7.68 -1.61
CA ARG A 219 16.11 8.66 -1.99
C ARG A 219 17.13 8.16 -3.01
N ARG A 220 17.41 6.87 -3.02
CA ARG A 220 18.45 6.26 -3.86
C ARG A 220 17.91 5.67 -5.15
N LEU A 221 16.69 5.11 -5.14
CA LEU A 221 16.21 4.24 -6.21
C LEU A 221 14.93 4.73 -6.89
N VAL A 222 14.17 5.65 -6.29
CA VAL A 222 12.95 6.21 -6.88
C VAL A 222 13.33 7.40 -7.76
N ASP A 223 12.74 7.49 -8.93
CA ASP A 223 13.08 8.51 -9.93
C ASP A 223 12.27 9.79 -9.76
N ASP A 224 11.02 9.70 -9.29
CA ASP A 224 10.15 10.87 -9.10
C ASP A 224 9.01 10.59 -8.11
N MET A 225 8.37 11.68 -7.63
CA MET A 225 7.22 11.64 -6.73
C MET A 225 6.18 12.68 -7.15
N ALA A 226 4.91 12.27 -7.20
CA ALA A 226 3.79 13.14 -7.52
C ALA A 226 2.72 13.12 -6.41
N SER A 227 1.96 14.20 -6.28
CA SER A 227 0.78 14.27 -5.43
C SER A 227 -0.46 14.65 -6.24
N VAL A 228 -1.62 14.12 -5.82
CA VAL A 228 -2.90 14.22 -6.55
C VAL A 228 -4.02 14.72 -5.64
N SER A 229 -5.02 15.36 -6.25
CA SER A 229 -6.20 15.86 -5.54
C SER A 229 -7.14 14.73 -5.10
N GLU A 230 -7.97 15.00 -4.10
CA GLU A 230 -9.03 14.08 -3.65
C GLU A 230 -10.06 13.83 -4.76
N GLU A 231 -10.40 14.86 -5.54
CA GLU A 231 -11.31 14.79 -6.68
C GLU A 231 -10.80 13.84 -7.76
N ALA A 232 -9.51 13.92 -8.08
CA ALA A 232 -8.89 13.02 -9.04
C ALA A 232 -8.84 11.57 -8.54
N ILE A 233 -8.65 11.36 -7.24
CA ILE A 233 -8.73 10.02 -6.63
C ILE A 233 -10.13 9.42 -6.81
N VAL A 234 -11.19 10.20 -6.54
CA VAL A 234 -12.58 9.75 -6.76
C VAL A 234 -12.82 9.41 -8.24
N ALA A 235 -12.41 10.31 -9.15
CA ALA A 235 -12.54 10.08 -10.59
C ALA A 235 -11.80 8.79 -11.03
N ALA A 236 -10.61 8.56 -10.51
CA ALA A 236 -9.81 7.38 -10.82
C ALA A 236 -10.45 6.08 -10.30
N VAL A 237 -11.04 6.06 -9.09
CA VAL A 237 -11.80 4.89 -8.60
C VAL A 237 -12.96 4.57 -9.52
N ARG A 238 -13.73 5.58 -9.92
CA ARG A 238 -14.87 5.42 -10.84
C ARG A 238 -14.41 4.89 -12.19
N LEU A 239 -13.37 5.49 -12.76
CA LEU A 239 -12.81 5.09 -14.06
C LEU A 239 -12.36 3.61 -14.06
N VAL A 240 -11.63 3.18 -13.04
CA VAL A 240 -11.19 1.78 -12.91
C VAL A 240 -12.38 0.85 -12.76
N LEU A 241 -13.37 1.20 -11.94
CA LEU A 241 -14.59 0.38 -11.78
C LEU A 241 -15.36 0.29 -13.08
N GLU A 242 -15.54 1.39 -13.80
CA GLU A 242 -16.32 1.45 -15.05
C GLU A 242 -15.61 0.79 -16.24
N ARG A 243 -14.28 0.85 -16.32
CA ARG A 243 -13.51 0.30 -17.44
C ARG A 243 -13.04 -1.13 -17.16
N LEU A 244 -12.31 -1.33 -16.07
CA LEU A 244 -11.73 -2.64 -15.76
C LEU A 244 -12.70 -3.59 -15.03
N LYS A 245 -13.84 -3.10 -14.53
CA LYS A 245 -14.83 -3.88 -13.75
C LYS A 245 -14.24 -4.49 -12.47
N VAL A 246 -13.23 -3.84 -11.90
CA VAL A 246 -12.61 -4.26 -10.64
C VAL A 246 -12.77 -3.17 -9.59
N LEU A 247 -13.08 -3.59 -8.37
CA LEU A 247 -13.16 -2.69 -7.22
C LEU A 247 -11.77 -2.44 -6.65
N ILE A 248 -11.43 -1.17 -6.48
CA ILE A 248 -10.22 -0.71 -5.80
C ILE A 248 -10.56 0.26 -4.67
N GLU A 249 -9.72 0.31 -3.64
CA GLU A 249 -9.79 1.33 -2.60
C GLU A 249 -9.14 2.65 -3.08
N PRO A 250 -9.52 3.83 -2.52
CA PRO A 250 -8.94 5.12 -2.92
C PRO A 250 -7.41 5.16 -2.89
N SER A 251 -6.81 4.46 -1.94
CA SER A 251 -5.34 4.33 -1.83
C SER A 251 -4.68 3.70 -3.05
N ALA A 252 -5.39 2.84 -3.78
CA ALA A 252 -4.89 2.23 -5.00
C ALA A 252 -5.09 3.11 -6.24
N ALA A 253 -6.02 4.08 -6.16
CA ALA A 253 -6.41 4.92 -7.29
C ALA A 253 -5.47 6.12 -7.53
N VAL A 254 -4.63 6.51 -6.56
CA VAL A 254 -3.77 7.70 -6.67
C VAL A 254 -2.87 7.67 -7.90
N THR A 255 -2.40 6.49 -8.31
CA THR A 255 -1.53 6.33 -9.50
C THR A 255 -2.27 6.59 -10.80
N VAL A 256 -3.53 6.17 -10.92
CA VAL A 256 -4.40 6.49 -12.05
C VAL A 256 -4.77 7.98 -12.02
N ALA A 257 -5.05 8.53 -10.84
CA ALA A 257 -5.31 9.96 -10.65
C ALA A 257 -4.15 10.83 -11.15
N ALA A 258 -2.90 10.39 -10.93
CA ALA A 258 -1.72 11.13 -11.40
C ALA A 258 -1.62 11.19 -12.94
N LEU A 259 -2.10 10.16 -13.64
CA LEU A 259 -2.22 10.21 -15.11
C LEU A 259 -3.36 11.11 -15.56
N LEU A 260 -4.54 11.04 -14.92
CA LEU A 260 -5.68 11.91 -15.21
C LEU A 260 -5.33 13.40 -15.05
N GLU A 261 -4.61 13.76 -13.99
CA GLU A 261 -4.14 15.13 -13.74
C GLU A 261 -2.87 15.49 -14.53
N ARG A 262 -2.30 14.57 -15.31
CA ARG A 262 -1.05 14.78 -16.05
C ARG A 262 0.12 15.21 -15.15
N LYS A 263 0.14 14.74 -13.91
CA LYS A 263 1.25 14.99 -12.95
C LYS A 263 2.51 14.22 -13.30
N VAL A 264 2.39 13.19 -14.13
CA VAL A 264 3.49 12.34 -14.61
C VAL A 264 3.48 12.36 -16.13
N ASP A 265 4.62 12.69 -16.74
CA ASP A 265 4.77 12.55 -18.21
C ASP A 265 5.03 11.08 -18.54
N ALA A 266 3.98 10.44 -19.04
CA ALA A 266 3.96 9.03 -19.42
C ALA A 266 3.63 8.83 -20.91
N ARG A 267 3.59 9.90 -21.71
CA ARG A 267 3.19 9.85 -23.12
C ARG A 267 4.11 8.93 -23.94
N GLY A 268 3.48 7.97 -24.62
CA GLY A 268 4.19 6.99 -25.45
C GLY A 268 5.00 5.96 -24.65
N ALA A 269 4.90 5.97 -23.31
CA ALA A 269 5.53 4.99 -22.46
C ALA A 269 4.61 3.77 -22.21
N ARG A 270 5.22 2.63 -21.93
CA ARG A 270 4.55 1.45 -21.35
C ARG A 270 4.62 1.53 -19.85
N VAL A 271 3.46 1.81 -19.23
CA VAL A 271 3.32 2.11 -17.80
C VAL A 271 2.72 0.93 -17.06
N GLY A 272 3.38 0.48 -16.01
CA GLY A 272 2.85 -0.48 -15.06
C GLY A 272 2.31 0.22 -13.81
N ILE A 273 1.06 -0.02 -13.47
CA ILE A 273 0.41 0.47 -12.24
C ILE A 273 0.14 -0.70 -11.31
N ILE A 274 0.48 -0.56 -10.02
CA ILE A 274 0.10 -1.51 -8.99
C ILE A 274 -1.18 -1.04 -8.32
N LEU A 275 -2.31 -1.70 -8.63
CA LEU A 275 -3.59 -1.53 -7.91
C LEU A 275 -3.47 -2.20 -6.54
N SER A 276 -3.05 -1.45 -5.54
CA SER A 276 -2.49 -1.93 -4.28
C SER A 276 -3.48 -2.65 -3.36
N GLY A 277 -4.79 -2.34 -3.47
CA GLY A 277 -5.83 -2.96 -2.66
C GLY A 277 -7.24 -2.61 -3.12
N GLY A 278 -8.22 -3.40 -2.62
CA GLY A 278 -9.65 -3.24 -2.92
C GLY A 278 -10.55 -3.30 -1.68
N ASN A 279 -9.99 -3.16 -0.49
CA ASN A 279 -10.75 -3.25 0.77
C ASN A 279 -11.48 -1.94 1.08
N LEU A 280 -12.53 -1.66 0.31
CA LEU A 280 -13.40 -0.51 0.45
C LEU A 280 -14.60 -0.84 1.35
N ASP A 281 -14.89 0.04 2.29
CA ASP A 281 -16.15 0.04 3.04
C ASP A 281 -17.21 0.79 2.23
N LEU A 282 -18.13 0.05 1.60
CA LEU A 282 -19.14 0.63 0.74
C LEU A 282 -20.15 1.51 1.50
N ASP A 283 -20.38 1.24 2.78
CA ASP A 283 -21.28 2.04 3.62
C ASP A 283 -20.71 3.44 3.89
N SER A 284 -19.39 3.60 3.83
CA SER A 284 -18.71 4.89 3.99
C SER A 284 -18.34 5.57 2.66
N ALA A 285 -18.60 4.93 1.53
CA ALA A 285 -18.17 5.38 0.21
C ALA A 285 -19.18 6.34 -0.48
N HIS A 286 -19.81 7.26 0.27
CA HIS A 286 -20.78 8.23 -0.27
C HIS A 286 -20.22 9.11 -1.38
N TRP A 287 -18.91 9.35 -1.38
CA TRP A 287 -18.19 10.09 -2.41
C TRP A 287 -18.21 9.40 -3.78
N LEU A 288 -18.46 8.08 -3.86
CA LEU A 288 -18.61 7.39 -5.14
C LEU A 288 -19.85 7.84 -5.92
N THR A 289 -20.90 8.28 -5.23
CA THR A 289 -22.17 8.72 -5.83
C THR A 289 -22.38 10.22 -5.75
N ALA A 290 -21.62 10.95 -4.96
CA ALA A 290 -21.67 12.40 -4.86
C ALA A 290 -21.05 13.02 -6.10
N GLY A 291 -21.89 13.53 -7.04
CA GLY A 291 -21.40 14.25 -8.23
C GLY A 291 -21.94 13.72 -9.57
N SER A 292 -23.05 12.99 -9.57
CA SER A 292 -23.86 12.73 -10.76
C SER A 292 -24.94 13.78 -10.93
#